data_b5b7f65146369c5c88ccd7067f14ba8e
#
_entry.id   b5b7f65146369c5c88ccd7067f14ba8e
#
_cell.length_a   1.000
_cell.length_b   1.000
_cell.length_c   1.000
_cell.angle_alpha   90.00
_cell.angle_beta   90.00
_cell.angle_gamma   90.00
#
_symmetry.space_group_name_H-M   'P 1'
#
loop_
_entity.id
_entity.type
_entity.pdbx_description
1 polymer ?
#
loop_
_entity_poly.entity_id
_entity_poly.type
_entity_poly.pdbx_seq_one_letter_code
_entity_poly.pdbx_strand_id
1 'polypeptide(L)'
;MCDAYKTVGTKGSDVYDSTGSSLLDLSVRLVRGADAKDIRDRIREFSSVDSPRSRARLVDAFVLAFHTRNVRGGKGERDLFQELFVELYLCHPMDAVRVLTLIPKYGCWRDLFELASLSLKTDCCSEESLALVRLRHDIVGIAAAQLRADFRDEEGSPISLCAKWAPRERDVLAKYVAQAYMERVGAIYTVGRSYSLTMRYYRKTLSHINKKLGTVEVPMCAGAWASIKPSAVPGRAGALYKRALLNLPSTWTSTPNPVHGGKPIGKHVTPAPDGVRKPDDSDRVLCADHFKTHFAKAAKGQAKVHGADTLYPHQVVKEMATSVGGTEGPEKDHLLAVWRSMVAKAKEAGGLGRSIFMSDFSGSMQSAGMAGDTPYWVSMALGLLGAEVCADEFKDRLMTFQSEPSWHTFRPEDDLFKRICSITHSCCGQGTSTDFQKAMDLVLATLKEKRIRPGQEPENLIVLTDMAFDEACGSSEISQYTGHRYRHVVKTAPWETHITMIQESFRRAGEDMWGPGQGFKPPRIVIWNLAASPKDIHAKADQPGVAMLSGWSPSQFKVLCEAGPQPLTPLDILRLELDDPQYDAVREALSGPPESAADFDLSRWSSGRL
;
A
#
# COMPACT_ATOMS: atom_id res chain seq x y z
N MET A 1 36.21 11.29 4.74
CA MET A 1 35.12 12.28 4.61
C MET A 1 34.08 11.99 5.67
N CYS A 2 33.78 13.00 6.50
CA CYS A 2 33.13 12.84 7.78
C CYS A 2 31.73 12.20 7.73
N ASP A 3 31.41 11.49 8.80
CA ASP A 3 30.14 10.96 9.28
C ASP A 3 29.02 12.02 9.45
N ALA A 4 28.83 12.87 8.45
CA ALA A 4 28.03 14.10 8.52
C ALA A 4 26.52 13.86 8.76
N TYR A 5 26.05 12.60 8.71
CA TYR A 5 24.64 12.27 8.87
C TYR A 5 24.38 11.22 9.97
N LYS A 6 25.40 10.88 10.78
CA LYS A 6 25.20 9.92 11.88
C LYS A 6 24.48 10.57 13.06
N THR A 7 23.50 9.88 13.56
CA THR A 7 22.73 10.26 14.75
C THR A 7 22.36 9.02 15.57
N VAL A 8 21.77 9.21 16.73
CA VAL A 8 21.28 8.12 17.57
C VAL A 8 19.79 7.94 17.30
N GLY A 9 19.40 6.75 16.91
CA GLY A 9 18.02 6.36 16.65
C GLY A 9 17.14 6.32 17.89
N THR A 10 15.86 6.06 17.68
CA THR A 10 14.80 6.06 18.71
C THR A 10 15.06 5.08 19.85
N LYS A 11 15.81 4.00 19.59
CA LYS A 11 16.18 2.97 20.57
C LYS A 11 17.69 2.89 20.86
N GLY A 12 18.45 3.93 20.51
CA GLY A 12 19.88 4.03 20.83
C GLY A 12 20.82 3.49 19.77
N SER A 13 20.32 2.93 18.67
CA SER A 13 21.13 2.46 17.54
C SER A 13 21.83 3.59 16.79
N ASP A 14 23.00 3.33 16.22
CA ASP A 14 23.64 4.24 15.27
C ASP A 14 22.84 4.23 13.95
N VAL A 15 22.28 5.38 13.56
CA VAL A 15 21.47 5.58 12.36
C VAL A 15 21.92 6.83 11.64
N TYR A 16 21.37 7.05 10.46
CA TYR A 16 21.55 8.30 9.71
C TYR A 16 20.28 9.15 9.83
N ASP A 17 20.42 10.46 9.84
CA ASP A 17 19.30 11.41 9.71
C ASP A 17 18.91 11.63 8.25
N SER A 18 19.82 11.32 7.31
CA SER A 18 19.61 11.34 5.85
C SER A 18 20.40 10.23 5.17
N THR A 19 19.85 9.70 4.08
CA THR A 19 20.56 8.79 3.17
C THR A 19 21.63 9.50 2.33
N GLY A 20 21.64 10.84 2.32
CA GLY A 20 22.39 11.66 1.37
C GLY A 20 21.68 11.91 0.04
N SER A 21 20.47 11.36 -0.14
CA SER A 21 19.58 11.62 -1.27
C SER A 21 18.21 12.06 -0.80
N SER A 22 17.85 13.31 -1.04
CA SER A 22 16.55 13.87 -0.63
C SER A 22 15.35 13.13 -1.25
N LEU A 23 15.50 12.57 -2.45
CA LEU A 23 14.49 11.74 -3.09
C LEU A 23 14.26 10.42 -2.33
N LEU A 24 15.34 9.74 -1.96
CA LEU A 24 15.27 8.51 -1.21
C LEU A 24 14.76 8.74 0.22
N ASP A 25 15.23 9.79 0.89
CA ASP A 25 14.77 10.21 2.21
C ASP A 25 13.26 10.44 2.24
N LEU A 26 12.74 11.14 1.23
CA LEU A 26 11.30 11.33 1.08
C LEU A 26 10.60 9.99 0.84
N SER A 27 11.08 9.18 -0.10
CA SER A 27 10.45 7.89 -0.43
C SER A 27 10.36 6.95 0.77
N VAL A 28 11.43 6.81 1.57
CA VAL A 28 11.46 5.92 2.74
C VAL A 28 10.48 6.37 3.83
N ARG A 29 10.20 7.67 3.92
CA ARG A 29 9.25 8.26 4.89
C ARG A 29 7.80 8.20 4.43
N LEU A 30 7.53 7.91 3.16
CA LEU A 30 6.17 7.76 2.62
C LEU A 30 5.55 6.43 3.03
N VAL A 31 5.20 6.34 4.30
CA VAL A 31 4.52 5.21 4.93
C VAL A 31 3.24 5.69 5.61
N ARG A 32 2.23 4.84 5.68
CA ARG A 32 0.95 5.15 6.32
C ARG A 32 1.16 5.61 7.76
N GLY A 33 0.56 6.75 8.11
CA GLY A 33 0.73 7.39 9.44
C GLY A 33 1.88 8.39 9.50
N ALA A 34 2.59 8.65 8.40
CA ALA A 34 3.58 9.73 8.34
C ALA A 34 2.94 11.09 8.60
N ASP A 35 3.69 11.99 9.22
CA ASP A 35 3.24 13.35 9.50
C ASP A 35 3.02 14.14 8.21
N ALA A 36 1.79 14.58 7.98
CA ALA A 36 1.39 15.28 6.76
C ALA A 36 2.18 16.58 6.56
N LYS A 37 2.54 17.28 7.64
CA LYS A 37 3.31 18.51 7.56
C LYS A 37 4.75 18.23 7.14
N ASP A 38 5.41 17.23 7.76
CA ASP A 38 6.77 16.82 7.39
C ASP A 38 6.83 16.41 5.92
N ILE A 39 5.85 15.64 5.44
CA ILE A 39 5.78 15.22 4.03
C ILE A 39 5.62 16.42 3.09
N ARG A 40 4.74 17.38 3.41
CA ARG A 40 4.55 18.58 2.60
C ARG A 40 5.80 19.46 2.57
N ASP A 41 6.42 19.69 3.71
CA ASP A 41 7.63 20.51 3.78
C ASP A 41 8.77 19.89 2.95
N ARG A 42 8.95 18.57 3.01
CA ARG A 42 9.97 17.85 2.23
C ARG A 42 9.72 17.86 0.73
N ILE A 43 8.49 17.65 0.29
CA ILE A 43 8.19 17.69 -1.16
C ILE A 43 8.30 19.10 -1.72
N ARG A 44 7.95 20.12 -0.93
CA ARG A 44 8.16 21.54 -1.27
C ARG A 44 9.63 21.85 -1.47
N GLU A 45 10.48 21.46 -0.51
CA GLU A 45 11.92 21.63 -0.60
C GLU A 45 12.52 20.88 -1.79
N PHE A 46 12.12 19.61 -1.97
CA PHE A 46 12.63 18.78 -3.06
C PHE A 46 12.25 19.32 -4.45
N SER A 47 11.03 19.82 -4.63
CA SER A 47 10.53 20.33 -5.90
C SER A 47 10.90 21.80 -6.18
N SER A 48 11.59 22.50 -5.25
CA SER A 48 11.94 23.91 -5.41
C SER A 48 12.81 24.19 -6.64
N VAL A 49 12.62 25.36 -7.26
CA VAL A 49 13.12 25.70 -8.61
C VAL A 49 14.54 26.28 -8.62
N ASP A 50 15.20 26.39 -7.48
CA ASP A 50 16.45 27.18 -7.31
C ASP A 50 17.75 26.50 -7.81
N SER A 51 17.64 25.46 -8.64
CA SER A 51 18.78 24.66 -9.09
C SER A 51 18.72 24.38 -10.60
N PRO A 52 19.86 24.29 -11.31
CA PRO A 52 19.88 23.86 -12.73
C PRO A 52 19.24 22.49 -12.99
N ARG A 53 19.09 21.67 -11.96
CA ARG A 53 18.43 20.34 -12.01
C ARG A 53 16.97 20.39 -11.58
N SER A 54 16.40 21.58 -11.41
CA SER A 54 15.06 21.77 -10.83
C SER A 54 13.96 21.05 -11.63
N ARG A 55 14.05 21.08 -12.97
CA ARG A 55 13.03 20.44 -13.82
C ARG A 55 13.01 18.92 -13.65
N ALA A 56 14.17 18.27 -13.62
CA ALA A 56 14.27 16.83 -13.40
C ALA A 56 13.74 16.44 -12.00
N ARG A 57 14.08 17.22 -10.97
CA ARG A 57 13.55 17.01 -9.61
C ARG A 57 12.03 17.18 -9.54
N LEU A 58 11.49 18.17 -10.24
CA LEU A 58 10.04 18.38 -10.30
C LEU A 58 9.33 17.19 -10.96
N VAL A 59 9.88 16.68 -12.06
CA VAL A 59 9.35 15.45 -12.70
C VAL A 59 9.43 14.27 -11.74
N ASP A 60 10.57 14.06 -11.07
CA ASP A 60 10.73 13.01 -10.06
C ASP A 60 9.73 13.15 -8.91
N ALA A 61 9.44 14.39 -8.46
CA ALA A 61 8.45 14.65 -7.42
C ALA A 61 7.04 14.21 -7.82
N PHE A 62 6.62 14.53 -9.04
CA PHE A 62 5.33 14.07 -9.56
C PHE A 62 5.31 12.55 -9.77
N VAL A 63 6.37 11.97 -10.34
CA VAL A 63 6.46 10.51 -10.50
C VAL A 63 6.38 9.81 -9.15
N LEU A 64 7.09 10.30 -8.13
CA LEU A 64 7.02 9.76 -6.77
C LEU A 64 5.61 9.88 -6.18
N ALA A 65 4.90 10.99 -6.41
CA ALA A 65 3.50 11.14 -5.98
C ALA A 65 2.62 10.09 -6.67
N PHE A 66 2.74 9.92 -7.98
CA PHE A 66 1.97 8.90 -8.71
C PHE A 66 2.37 7.47 -8.32
N HIS A 67 3.65 7.19 -8.07
CA HIS A 67 4.12 5.92 -7.53
C HIS A 67 3.50 5.65 -6.15
N THR A 68 3.46 6.67 -5.29
CA THR A 68 2.83 6.57 -3.96
C THR A 68 1.35 6.19 -4.09
N ARG A 69 0.63 6.71 -5.10
CA ARG A 69 -0.78 6.38 -5.32
C ARG A 69 -1.02 5.08 -6.07
N ASN A 70 -0.12 4.66 -6.94
CA ASN A 70 -0.33 3.54 -7.84
C ASN A 70 -0.65 2.25 -7.08
N VAL A 71 -1.89 1.74 -7.28
CA VAL A 71 -2.39 0.53 -6.59
C VAL A 71 -1.91 -0.77 -7.22
N ARG A 72 -1.34 -0.74 -8.44
CA ARG A 72 -0.93 -1.92 -9.20
C ARG A 72 0.57 -2.15 -9.24
N GLY A 73 1.35 -1.08 -9.17
CA GLY A 73 2.81 -1.16 -9.28
C GLY A 73 3.54 -0.18 -8.36
N GLY A 74 2.88 0.36 -7.34
CA GLY A 74 3.46 1.29 -6.38
C GLY A 74 2.98 1.02 -4.96
N LYS A 75 3.01 2.05 -4.11
CA LYS A 75 2.68 1.92 -2.68
C LYS A 75 1.17 1.79 -2.40
N GLY A 76 0.30 2.30 -3.30
CA GLY A 76 -1.15 2.23 -3.18
C GLY A 76 -1.75 3.16 -2.11
N GLU A 77 -0.97 4.10 -1.57
CA GLU A 77 -1.37 4.99 -0.48
C GLU A 77 -2.09 6.23 -1.02
N ARG A 78 -3.35 6.42 -0.58
CA ARG A 78 -4.19 7.51 -1.03
C ARG A 78 -3.90 8.81 -0.28
N ASP A 79 -3.91 8.75 1.04
CA ASP A 79 -3.82 9.93 1.87
C ASP A 79 -2.46 10.63 1.69
N LEU A 80 -1.37 9.85 1.62
CA LEU A 80 -0.05 10.38 1.31
C LEU A 80 0.03 11.00 -0.09
N PHE A 81 -0.60 10.37 -1.08
CA PHE A 81 -0.70 10.95 -2.41
C PHE A 81 -1.42 12.30 -2.39
N GLN A 82 -2.51 12.43 -1.64
CA GLN A 82 -3.24 13.68 -1.54
C GLN A 82 -2.37 14.79 -0.94
N GLU A 83 -1.62 14.50 0.12
CA GLU A 83 -0.70 15.46 0.74
C GLU A 83 0.40 15.90 -0.24
N LEU A 84 1.04 14.95 -0.93
CA LEU A 84 2.04 15.24 -1.96
C LEU A 84 1.46 16.06 -3.11
N PHE A 85 0.32 15.64 -3.65
CA PHE A 85 -0.27 16.27 -4.82
C PHE A 85 -0.80 17.67 -4.55
N VAL A 86 -1.42 17.90 -3.39
CA VAL A 86 -1.86 19.23 -2.97
C VAL A 86 -0.68 20.18 -2.87
N GLU A 87 0.42 19.75 -2.24
CA GLU A 87 1.60 20.59 -2.11
C GLU A 87 2.25 20.90 -3.46
N LEU A 88 2.35 19.88 -4.34
CA LEU A 88 2.82 20.09 -5.71
C LEU A 88 1.90 21.02 -6.52
N TYR A 89 0.58 20.96 -6.29
CA TYR A 89 -0.35 21.89 -6.92
C TYR A 89 -0.17 23.32 -6.40
N LEU A 90 0.05 23.49 -5.10
CA LEU A 90 0.27 24.81 -4.51
C LEU A 90 1.56 25.47 -5.00
N CYS A 91 2.62 24.68 -5.13
CA CYS A 91 3.93 25.16 -5.58
C CYS A 91 4.05 25.26 -7.12
N HIS A 92 3.44 24.34 -7.87
CA HIS A 92 3.60 24.17 -9.32
C HIS A 92 2.23 23.93 -10.00
N PRO A 93 1.27 24.88 -9.92
CA PRO A 93 -0.10 24.65 -10.35
C PRO A 93 -0.22 24.30 -11.85
N MET A 94 0.60 24.89 -12.70
CA MET A 94 0.56 24.65 -14.15
C MET A 94 0.97 23.22 -14.50
N ASP A 95 2.01 22.70 -13.86
CA ASP A 95 2.47 21.32 -14.08
C ASP A 95 1.49 20.32 -13.46
N ALA A 96 0.95 20.63 -12.29
CA ALA A 96 -0.04 19.76 -11.62
C ALA A 96 -1.32 19.59 -12.44
N VAL A 97 -1.81 20.66 -13.08
CA VAL A 97 -3.02 20.59 -13.93
C VAL A 97 -2.79 19.66 -15.13
N ARG A 98 -1.60 19.65 -15.72
CA ARG A 98 -1.25 18.77 -16.86
C ARG A 98 -1.41 17.28 -16.56
N VAL A 99 -1.20 16.89 -15.30
CA VAL A 99 -1.25 15.49 -14.87
C VAL A 99 -2.53 15.09 -14.16
N LEU A 100 -3.50 16.02 -13.95
CA LEU A 100 -4.77 15.73 -13.27
C LEU A 100 -5.52 14.56 -13.90
N THR A 101 -5.57 14.50 -15.23
CA THR A 101 -6.28 13.45 -15.97
C THR A 101 -5.66 12.08 -15.81
N LEU A 102 -4.39 12.00 -15.38
CA LEU A 102 -3.69 10.76 -15.14
C LEU A 102 -4.02 10.14 -13.78
N ILE A 103 -4.57 10.91 -12.85
CA ILE A 103 -4.91 10.41 -11.50
C ILE A 103 -5.80 9.14 -11.55
N PRO A 104 -6.86 9.07 -12.35
CA PRO A 104 -7.68 7.86 -12.43
C PRO A 104 -6.95 6.63 -13.01
N LYS A 105 -5.90 6.82 -13.79
CA LYS A 105 -5.08 5.74 -14.37
C LYS A 105 -4.28 4.99 -13.29
N TYR A 106 -3.66 5.72 -12.35
CA TYR A 106 -2.83 5.15 -11.28
C TYR A 106 -3.63 4.85 -10.01
N GLY A 107 -4.69 5.61 -9.77
CA GLY A 107 -5.59 5.47 -8.64
C GLY A 107 -7.03 5.13 -9.08
N CYS A 108 -7.93 6.07 -8.83
CA CYS A 108 -9.32 5.98 -9.28
C CYS A 108 -9.97 7.38 -9.33
N TRP A 109 -11.13 7.49 -9.99
CA TRP A 109 -11.91 8.73 -10.06
C TRP A 109 -12.28 9.33 -8.70
N ARG A 110 -12.40 8.50 -7.68
CA ARG A 110 -12.65 8.96 -6.30
C ARG A 110 -11.55 9.87 -5.79
N ASP A 111 -10.29 9.63 -6.18
CA ASP A 111 -9.15 10.44 -5.73
C ASP A 111 -9.27 11.88 -6.22
N LEU A 112 -9.71 12.10 -7.46
CA LEU A 112 -10.00 13.43 -7.99
C LEU A 112 -11.12 14.12 -7.20
N PHE A 113 -12.23 13.42 -6.92
CA PHE A 113 -13.33 14.02 -6.18
C PHE A 113 -12.96 14.32 -4.71
N GLU A 114 -12.10 13.52 -4.09
CA GLU A 114 -11.57 13.80 -2.75
C GLU A 114 -10.69 15.05 -2.76
N LEU A 115 -9.79 15.21 -3.74
CA LEU A 115 -9.00 16.43 -3.94
C LEU A 115 -9.90 17.66 -4.14
N ALA A 116 -10.91 17.57 -4.99
CA ALA A 116 -11.87 18.68 -5.21
C ALA A 116 -12.63 19.06 -3.93
N SER A 117 -12.88 18.10 -3.04
CA SER A 117 -13.61 18.31 -1.79
C SER A 117 -12.78 19.04 -0.73
N LEU A 118 -11.47 19.12 -0.86
CA LEU A 118 -10.60 19.80 0.11
C LEU A 118 -10.95 21.28 0.22
N SER A 119 -11.20 21.96 -0.89
CA SER A 119 -11.61 23.36 -0.91
C SER A 119 -12.94 23.67 -0.20
N LEU A 120 -13.74 22.65 0.10
CA LEU A 120 -15.00 22.79 0.83
C LEU A 120 -14.81 22.74 2.35
N LYS A 121 -13.59 22.43 2.81
CA LYS A 121 -13.22 22.29 4.23
C LYS A 121 -12.33 23.42 4.73
N THR A 122 -11.84 24.28 3.85
CA THR A 122 -10.93 25.38 4.18
C THR A 122 -11.66 26.72 4.28
N ASP A 123 -11.20 27.60 5.15
CA ASP A 123 -11.72 28.96 5.30
C ASP A 123 -11.35 29.82 4.07
N CYS A 124 -12.31 30.63 3.58
CA CYS A 124 -12.28 31.26 2.26
C CYS A 124 -11.25 32.40 2.07
N CYS A 125 -10.34 32.68 3.00
CA CYS A 125 -9.57 33.93 3.00
C CYS A 125 -8.06 33.77 2.76
N SER A 126 -7.52 32.55 2.56
CA SER A 126 -6.10 32.34 2.30
C SER A 126 -5.80 32.11 0.81
N GLU A 127 -4.57 32.41 0.37
CA GLU A 127 -4.12 32.08 -1.00
C GLU A 127 -4.21 30.58 -1.28
N GLU A 128 -3.92 29.75 -0.28
CA GLU A 128 -4.09 28.30 -0.36
C GLU A 128 -5.55 27.92 -0.63
N SER A 129 -6.49 28.55 0.05
CA SER A 129 -7.94 28.31 -0.16
C SER A 129 -8.37 28.69 -1.58
N LEU A 130 -7.86 29.79 -2.11
CA LEU A 130 -8.15 30.21 -3.49
C LEU A 130 -7.55 29.22 -4.52
N ALA A 131 -6.35 28.72 -4.27
CA ALA A 131 -5.72 27.70 -5.11
C ALA A 131 -6.54 26.40 -5.10
N LEU A 132 -7.00 25.95 -3.93
CA LEU A 132 -7.86 24.76 -3.82
C LEU A 132 -9.23 24.94 -4.48
N VAL A 133 -9.79 26.15 -4.50
CA VAL A 133 -11.01 26.46 -5.27
C VAL A 133 -10.76 26.34 -6.77
N ARG A 134 -9.60 26.78 -7.26
CA ARG A 134 -9.21 26.60 -8.68
C ARG A 134 -9.04 25.12 -9.00
N LEU A 135 -8.31 24.36 -8.17
CA LEU A 135 -8.16 22.91 -8.31
C LEU A 135 -9.53 22.20 -8.40
N ARG A 136 -10.48 22.56 -7.55
CA ARG A 136 -11.84 22.04 -7.63
C ARG A 136 -12.50 22.36 -8.98
N HIS A 137 -12.34 23.58 -9.47
CA HIS A 137 -12.92 23.99 -10.76
C HIS A 137 -12.37 23.13 -11.90
N ASP A 138 -11.05 22.92 -11.94
CA ASP A 138 -10.38 22.10 -12.96
C ASP A 138 -10.87 20.66 -12.92
N ILE A 139 -10.90 20.06 -11.74
CA ILE A 139 -11.37 18.68 -11.54
C ILE A 139 -12.85 18.52 -11.93
N VAL A 140 -13.69 19.47 -11.56
CA VAL A 140 -15.11 19.49 -11.92
C VAL A 140 -15.29 19.58 -13.44
N GLY A 141 -14.46 20.41 -14.11
CA GLY A 141 -14.42 20.51 -15.57
C GLY A 141 -14.03 19.18 -16.25
N ILE A 142 -12.99 18.52 -15.75
CA ILE A 142 -12.54 17.18 -16.21
C ILE A 142 -13.66 16.15 -16.04
N ALA A 143 -14.26 16.09 -14.85
CA ALA A 143 -15.33 15.14 -14.56
C ALA A 143 -16.57 15.35 -15.45
N ALA A 144 -16.95 16.60 -15.68
CA ALA A 144 -18.08 16.95 -16.56
C ALA A 144 -17.81 16.56 -18.02
N ALA A 145 -16.58 16.76 -18.51
CA ALA A 145 -16.16 16.33 -19.84
C ALA A 145 -16.23 14.81 -19.99
N GLN A 146 -15.70 14.09 -19.01
CA GLN A 146 -15.71 12.63 -19.01
C GLN A 146 -17.12 12.04 -18.93
N LEU A 147 -17.99 12.58 -18.06
CA LEU A 147 -19.39 12.16 -17.98
C LEU A 147 -20.13 12.38 -19.30
N ARG A 148 -19.81 13.47 -20.02
CA ARG A 148 -20.39 13.72 -21.35
C ARG A 148 -19.90 12.70 -22.38
N ALA A 149 -18.60 12.38 -22.38
CA ALA A 149 -18.03 11.36 -23.27
C ALA A 149 -18.64 9.97 -22.98
N ASP A 150 -18.68 9.56 -21.72
CA ASP A 150 -19.27 8.28 -21.28
C ASP A 150 -20.77 8.18 -21.61
N PHE A 151 -21.50 9.30 -21.57
CA PHE A 151 -22.92 9.33 -21.90
C PHE A 151 -23.19 9.18 -23.39
N ARG A 152 -22.36 9.81 -24.24
CA ARG A 152 -22.49 9.76 -25.69
C ARG A 152 -22.17 8.42 -26.29
N ASP A 153 -21.34 7.62 -25.57
CA ASP A 153 -20.98 6.27 -25.98
C ASP A 153 -20.51 6.24 -27.44
N GLU A 154 -19.43 6.97 -27.73
CA GLU A 154 -18.79 6.92 -29.05
C GLU A 154 -18.30 5.49 -29.28
N GLU A 155 -18.76 4.85 -30.34
CA GLU A 155 -18.49 3.42 -30.64
C GLU A 155 -17.00 3.09 -30.50
N GLY A 156 -16.67 2.12 -29.62
CA GLY A 156 -15.34 1.60 -29.42
C GLY A 156 -14.51 2.19 -28.29
N SER A 157 -14.99 3.22 -27.59
CA SER A 157 -14.30 3.75 -26.42
C SER A 157 -14.80 3.11 -25.12
N PRO A 158 -13.91 2.62 -24.24
CA PRO A 158 -14.33 2.05 -22.97
C PRO A 158 -14.93 3.13 -22.07
N ILE A 159 -16.11 2.86 -21.51
CA ILE A 159 -16.78 3.77 -20.55
C ILE A 159 -15.95 3.82 -19.28
N SER A 160 -15.69 5.04 -18.79
CA SER A 160 -14.89 5.25 -17.59
C SER A 160 -15.67 4.96 -16.29
N LEU A 161 -14.96 4.79 -15.19
CA LEU A 161 -15.58 4.66 -13.87
C LEU A 161 -15.95 6.02 -13.23
N CYS A 162 -15.93 7.13 -13.99
CA CYS A 162 -16.27 8.46 -13.49
C CYS A 162 -17.68 8.47 -12.87
N ALA A 163 -18.69 7.98 -13.57
CA ALA A 163 -20.06 7.94 -13.09
C ALA A 163 -20.26 7.08 -11.84
N LYS A 164 -19.43 6.03 -11.65
CA LYS A 164 -19.47 5.21 -10.44
C LYS A 164 -19.07 6.02 -9.20
N TRP A 165 -18.03 6.83 -9.31
CA TRP A 165 -17.45 7.58 -8.20
C TRP A 165 -17.97 9.01 -8.08
N ALA A 166 -18.68 9.51 -9.09
CA ALA A 166 -19.24 10.84 -9.10
C ALA A 166 -20.10 11.13 -7.85
N PRO A 167 -19.96 12.32 -7.23
CA PRO A 167 -20.64 12.67 -5.99
C PRO A 167 -22.16 12.63 -6.17
N ARG A 168 -22.88 12.16 -5.15
CA ARG A 168 -24.35 12.03 -5.14
C ARG A 168 -24.99 13.25 -4.47
N GLU A 169 -26.31 13.42 -4.60
CA GLU A 169 -27.07 14.58 -4.12
C GLU A 169 -26.78 15.04 -2.69
N ARG A 170 -26.41 14.11 -1.80
CA ARG A 170 -26.08 14.44 -0.41
C ARG A 170 -24.69 15.05 -0.24
N ASP A 171 -23.87 14.98 -1.27
CA ASP A 171 -22.53 15.56 -1.30
C ASP A 171 -22.59 16.97 -1.86
N VAL A 172 -21.99 17.93 -1.14
CA VAL A 172 -21.94 19.34 -1.57
C VAL A 172 -21.26 19.50 -2.94
N LEU A 173 -20.27 18.64 -3.25
CA LEU A 173 -19.57 18.68 -4.54
C LEU A 173 -20.49 18.32 -5.72
N ALA A 174 -21.57 17.57 -5.50
CA ALA A 174 -22.49 17.15 -6.57
C ALA A 174 -23.09 18.32 -7.33
N LYS A 175 -23.39 19.44 -6.66
CA LYS A 175 -23.95 20.63 -7.30
C LYS A 175 -23.00 21.25 -8.34
N TYR A 176 -21.70 21.28 -8.04
CA TYR A 176 -20.69 21.83 -8.94
C TYR A 176 -20.50 20.93 -10.16
N VAL A 177 -20.40 19.61 -9.96
CA VAL A 177 -20.27 18.65 -11.07
C VAL A 177 -21.53 18.64 -11.94
N ALA A 178 -22.72 18.68 -11.33
CA ALA A 178 -23.98 18.71 -12.06
C ALA A 178 -24.13 19.98 -12.90
N GLN A 179 -23.75 21.13 -12.34
CA GLN A 179 -23.80 22.42 -13.07
C GLN A 179 -22.81 22.38 -14.25
N ALA A 180 -21.55 22.06 -14.04
CA ALA A 180 -20.57 21.99 -15.10
C ALA A 180 -20.93 20.97 -16.19
N TYR A 181 -21.55 19.84 -15.82
CA TYR A 181 -22.08 18.88 -16.79
C TYR A 181 -23.19 19.48 -17.64
N MET A 182 -24.15 20.18 -17.03
CA MET A 182 -25.26 20.83 -17.76
C MET A 182 -24.78 21.92 -18.71
N GLU A 183 -23.78 22.70 -18.32
CA GLU A 183 -23.14 23.70 -19.17
C GLU A 183 -22.53 23.04 -20.42
N ARG A 184 -21.80 21.92 -20.24
CA ARG A 184 -21.16 21.19 -21.35
C ARG A 184 -22.13 20.50 -22.30
N VAL A 185 -23.32 20.11 -21.85
CA VAL A 185 -24.33 19.53 -22.74
C VAL A 185 -25.20 20.59 -23.46
N GLY A 186 -24.84 21.86 -23.30
CA GLY A 186 -25.55 22.97 -23.98
C GLY A 186 -26.91 23.27 -23.40
N ALA A 187 -27.20 22.80 -22.20
CA ALA A 187 -28.45 23.06 -21.51
C ALA A 187 -28.47 24.45 -20.80
N ILE A 188 -27.62 25.36 -21.28
CA ILE A 188 -27.41 26.73 -20.73
C ILE A 188 -28.63 27.63 -20.84
N TYR A 189 -29.64 27.28 -21.64
CA TYR A 189 -30.81 28.12 -21.87
C TYR A 189 -31.75 28.29 -20.67
N THR A 190 -31.24 28.05 -19.47
CA THR A 190 -32.06 28.17 -18.28
C THR A 190 -31.33 28.83 -17.13
N VAL A 191 -30.88 30.04 -17.35
CA VAL A 191 -30.78 31.01 -16.26
C VAL A 191 -32.19 31.06 -15.62
N GLY A 192 -32.32 30.38 -14.46
CA GLY A 192 -33.59 30.22 -13.75
C GLY A 192 -34.18 28.82 -13.64
N ARG A 193 -33.59 27.75 -14.23
CA ARG A 193 -34.04 26.39 -13.93
C ARG A 193 -33.66 26.01 -12.51
N SER A 194 -34.68 25.55 -11.80
CA SER A 194 -34.58 25.05 -10.45
C SER A 194 -33.41 24.07 -10.31
N TYR A 195 -32.63 24.20 -9.27
CA TYR A 195 -31.59 23.24 -8.82
C TYR A 195 -32.08 21.79 -8.89
N SER A 196 -33.36 21.54 -8.59
CA SER A 196 -33.99 20.23 -8.66
C SER A 196 -33.98 19.63 -10.07
N LEU A 197 -34.12 20.40 -11.12
CA LEU A 197 -34.08 19.92 -12.52
C LEU A 197 -32.65 19.55 -12.93
N THR A 198 -31.66 20.38 -12.59
CA THR A 198 -30.24 20.09 -12.82
C THR A 198 -29.85 18.77 -12.15
N MET A 199 -30.18 18.59 -10.89
CA MET A 199 -29.89 17.36 -10.14
C MET A 199 -30.66 16.14 -10.68
N ARG A 200 -31.89 16.34 -11.19
CA ARG A 200 -32.67 15.27 -11.84
C ARG A 200 -31.99 14.74 -13.10
N TYR A 201 -31.50 15.66 -13.97
CA TYR A 201 -30.75 15.27 -15.16
C TYR A 201 -29.45 14.58 -14.81
N TYR A 202 -28.69 15.14 -13.89
CA TYR A 202 -27.45 14.57 -13.42
C TYR A 202 -27.64 13.14 -12.90
N ARG A 203 -28.63 12.89 -12.03
CA ARG A 203 -28.96 11.55 -11.55
C ARG A 203 -29.31 10.60 -12.67
N LYS A 204 -30.11 11.02 -13.65
CA LYS A 204 -30.47 10.18 -14.80
C LYS A 204 -29.24 9.81 -15.63
N THR A 205 -28.33 10.75 -15.85
CA THR A 205 -27.07 10.53 -16.54
C THR A 205 -26.22 9.50 -15.80
N LEU A 206 -25.99 9.70 -14.50
CA LEU A 206 -25.20 8.75 -13.70
C LEU A 206 -25.84 7.37 -13.68
N SER A 207 -27.17 7.29 -13.55
CA SER A 207 -27.89 6.01 -13.56
C SER A 207 -27.74 5.29 -14.90
N HIS A 208 -27.86 6.03 -16.01
CA HIS A 208 -27.69 5.47 -17.36
C HIS A 208 -26.28 4.90 -17.58
N ILE A 209 -25.24 5.68 -17.26
CA ILE A 209 -23.84 5.26 -17.43
C ILE A 209 -23.53 4.06 -16.52
N ASN A 210 -23.94 4.09 -15.24
CA ASN A 210 -23.71 2.98 -14.31
C ASN A 210 -24.43 1.69 -14.74
N LYS A 211 -25.61 1.81 -15.37
CA LYS A 211 -26.30 0.64 -15.95
C LYS A 211 -25.50 0.04 -17.11
N LYS A 212 -24.94 0.87 -17.99
CA LYS A 212 -24.04 0.41 -19.07
C LYS A 212 -22.77 -0.23 -18.53
N LEU A 213 -22.17 0.34 -17.47
CA LEU A 213 -21.00 -0.20 -16.78
C LEU A 213 -21.25 -1.55 -16.09
N GLY A 214 -22.52 -1.92 -15.88
CA GLY A 214 -22.86 -3.15 -15.18
C GLY A 214 -22.36 -3.18 -13.74
N THR A 215 -22.31 -2.03 -13.05
CA THR A 215 -21.80 -1.98 -11.67
C THR A 215 -22.69 -2.84 -10.76
N VAL A 216 -22.07 -3.53 -9.79
CA VAL A 216 -22.76 -4.49 -8.88
C VAL A 216 -23.88 -3.82 -8.09
N GLU A 217 -23.77 -2.52 -7.84
CA GLU A 217 -24.76 -1.73 -7.12
C GLU A 217 -26.10 -1.58 -7.90
N VAL A 218 -26.07 -1.68 -9.23
CA VAL A 218 -27.27 -1.54 -10.07
C VAL A 218 -28.26 -2.70 -9.82
N PRO A 219 -27.89 -4.00 -9.99
CA PRO A 219 -28.79 -5.11 -9.65
C PRO A 219 -29.12 -5.16 -8.17
N MET A 220 -28.21 -4.77 -7.26
CA MET A 220 -28.51 -4.68 -5.82
C MET A 220 -29.64 -3.69 -5.53
N CYS A 221 -29.63 -2.51 -6.16
CA CYS A 221 -30.68 -1.49 -6.00
C CYS A 221 -31.98 -1.88 -6.70
N ALA A 222 -31.91 -2.67 -7.77
CA ALA A 222 -33.08 -3.14 -8.51
C ALA A 222 -33.77 -4.36 -7.87
N GLY A 223 -33.20 -4.95 -6.82
CA GLY A 223 -33.70 -6.17 -6.21
C GLY A 223 -33.45 -7.43 -7.06
N ALA A 224 -32.53 -7.35 -8.03
CA ALA A 224 -32.18 -8.45 -8.95
C ALA A 224 -30.85 -9.10 -8.55
N TRP A 225 -30.73 -9.53 -7.31
CA TRP A 225 -29.49 -10.03 -6.71
C TRP A 225 -28.97 -11.31 -7.39
N ALA A 226 -29.86 -12.22 -7.76
CA ALA A 226 -29.49 -13.47 -8.41
C ALA A 226 -28.86 -13.27 -9.81
N SER A 227 -29.07 -12.10 -10.42
CA SER A 227 -28.44 -11.74 -11.69
C SER A 227 -26.97 -11.37 -11.57
N ILE A 228 -26.47 -11.14 -10.34
CA ILE A 228 -25.07 -10.79 -10.09
C ILE A 228 -24.19 -12.02 -10.33
N LYS A 229 -23.28 -11.93 -11.30
CA LYS A 229 -22.33 -12.99 -11.59
C LYS A 229 -21.13 -12.90 -10.65
N PRO A 230 -20.85 -13.90 -9.79
CA PRO A 230 -19.76 -13.85 -8.82
C PRO A 230 -18.38 -13.57 -9.45
N SER A 231 -18.12 -14.16 -10.64
CA SER A 231 -16.85 -13.98 -11.36
C SER A 231 -16.63 -12.58 -11.93
N ALA A 232 -17.67 -11.75 -12.03
CA ALA A 232 -17.59 -10.38 -12.55
C ALA A 232 -17.51 -9.31 -11.43
N VAL A 233 -17.69 -9.69 -10.17
CA VAL A 233 -17.64 -8.76 -9.04
C VAL A 233 -16.20 -8.41 -8.72
N PRO A 234 -15.79 -7.11 -8.80
CA PRO A 234 -14.43 -6.69 -8.45
C PRO A 234 -14.08 -7.04 -7.01
N GLY A 235 -12.83 -7.42 -6.74
CA GLY A 235 -12.37 -7.89 -5.43
C GLY A 235 -12.72 -6.96 -4.26
N ARG A 236 -12.52 -5.63 -4.42
CA ARG A 236 -12.93 -4.65 -3.41
C ARG A 236 -14.45 -4.57 -3.18
N ALA A 237 -15.24 -4.68 -4.24
CA ALA A 237 -16.69 -4.73 -4.10
C ALA A 237 -17.13 -6.05 -3.47
N GLY A 238 -16.49 -7.17 -3.85
CA GLY A 238 -16.67 -8.48 -3.23
C GLY A 238 -16.39 -8.45 -1.74
N ALA A 239 -15.27 -7.90 -1.31
CA ALA A 239 -14.92 -7.76 0.10
C ALA A 239 -15.91 -6.84 0.85
N LEU A 240 -16.28 -5.69 0.26
CA LEU A 240 -17.19 -4.72 0.88
C LEU A 240 -18.61 -5.27 1.03
N TYR A 241 -19.13 -5.94 -0.01
CA TYR A 241 -20.50 -6.43 -0.06
C TYR A 241 -20.65 -7.93 0.31
N LYS A 242 -19.55 -8.60 0.68
CA LYS A 242 -19.50 -10.04 0.97
C LYS A 242 -20.69 -10.54 1.77
N ARG A 243 -20.95 -9.96 2.92
CA ARG A 243 -22.07 -10.37 3.78
C ARG A 243 -23.43 -10.12 3.15
N ALA A 244 -23.59 -9.05 2.38
CA ALA A 244 -24.81 -8.77 1.64
C ALA A 244 -25.01 -9.78 0.49
N LEU A 245 -23.97 -10.12 -0.26
CA LEU A 245 -24.00 -11.10 -1.34
C LEU A 245 -24.25 -12.53 -0.83
N LEU A 246 -23.73 -12.85 0.34
CA LEU A 246 -23.96 -14.13 1.04
C LEU A 246 -25.27 -14.17 1.83
N ASN A 247 -26.08 -13.11 1.76
CA ASN A 247 -27.32 -12.95 2.51
C ASN A 247 -27.15 -13.14 4.04
N LEU A 248 -25.99 -12.77 4.57
CA LEU A 248 -25.69 -12.85 6.00
C LEU A 248 -26.14 -11.57 6.73
N PRO A 249 -26.47 -11.64 8.03
CA PRO A 249 -26.78 -10.47 8.85
C PRO A 249 -25.63 -9.46 8.88
N SER A 250 -25.95 -8.19 9.09
CA SER A 250 -24.92 -7.15 9.22
C SER A 250 -24.19 -7.29 10.55
N THR A 251 -22.86 -7.14 10.52
CA THR A 251 -22.04 -7.03 11.74
C THR A 251 -22.15 -5.64 12.40
N TRP A 252 -22.81 -4.69 11.74
CA TRP A 252 -22.94 -3.33 12.24
C TRP A 252 -24.23 -3.17 13.01
N THR A 253 -24.14 -3.00 14.31
CA THR A 253 -25.24 -2.56 15.16
C THR A 253 -24.97 -1.13 15.61
N SER A 254 -25.96 -0.25 15.45
CA SER A 254 -25.98 1.05 16.07
C SER A 254 -26.46 0.90 17.50
N THR A 255 -25.57 0.59 18.44
CA THR A 255 -25.91 0.66 19.87
C THR A 255 -25.86 2.11 20.32
N PRO A 256 -26.89 2.62 21.02
CA PRO A 256 -26.83 3.93 21.64
C PRO A 256 -25.70 3.94 22.67
N ASN A 257 -24.86 4.99 22.65
CA ASN A 257 -23.85 5.18 23.70
C ASN A 257 -24.54 5.83 24.92
N PRO A 258 -24.62 5.15 26.06
CA PRO A 258 -25.26 5.70 27.25
C PRO A 258 -24.56 6.94 27.83
N VAL A 259 -23.28 7.18 27.49
CA VAL A 259 -22.46 8.29 28.02
C VAL A 259 -22.71 9.61 27.28
N HIS A 260 -23.27 9.60 26.08
CA HIS A 260 -23.48 10.80 25.25
C HIS A 260 -24.92 11.02 24.80
N GLY A 261 -25.86 10.85 25.72
CA GLY A 261 -27.25 11.22 25.47
C GLY A 261 -27.96 10.42 24.36
N GLY A 262 -27.59 9.16 24.18
CA GLY A 262 -28.26 8.25 23.25
C GLY A 262 -27.90 8.42 21.77
N LYS A 263 -26.98 9.32 21.41
CA LYS A 263 -26.49 9.42 20.01
C LYS A 263 -25.46 8.31 19.76
N PRO A 264 -25.57 7.54 18.66
CA PRO A 264 -24.61 6.51 18.33
C PRO A 264 -23.26 7.16 18.00
N ILE A 265 -22.24 6.90 18.82
CA ILE A 265 -20.85 7.27 18.55
C ILE A 265 -20.11 6.02 18.10
N GLY A 266 -19.80 5.99 16.83
CA GLY A 266 -19.05 4.90 16.21
C GLY A 266 -19.92 3.66 15.90
N LYS A 267 -19.35 2.82 15.08
CA LYS A 267 -19.94 1.53 14.73
C LYS A 267 -19.25 0.47 15.57
N HIS A 268 -19.93 -0.10 16.54
CA HIS A 268 -19.41 -1.27 17.24
C HIS A 268 -19.56 -2.51 16.36
N VAL A 269 -18.47 -3.24 16.19
CA VAL A 269 -18.50 -4.57 15.59
C VAL A 269 -18.91 -5.54 16.69
N THR A 270 -20.17 -5.96 16.67
CA THR A 270 -20.61 -7.11 17.47
C THR A 270 -20.35 -8.40 16.71
N PRO A 271 -20.14 -9.54 17.39
CA PRO A 271 -20.17 -10.83 16.72
C PRO A 271 -21.41 -10.91 15.84
N ALA A 272 -21.24 -11.35 14.60
CA ALA A 272 -22.34 -11.43 13.66
C ALA A 272 -23.36 -12.42 14.20
N PRO A 273 -24.66 -12.06 14.28
CA PRO A 273 -25.68 -13.04 14.61
C PRO A 273 -25.66 -14.15 13.55
N ASP A 274 -25.80 -15.39 13.98
CA ASP A 274 -25.97 -16.52 13.09
C ASP A 274 -27.30 -16.39 12.31
N GLY A 275 -27.31 -16.91 11.08
CA GLY A 275 -28.53 -17.00 10.30
C GLY A 275 -28.49 -16.30 8.93
N VAL A 276 -29.65 -16.29 8.29
CA VAL A 276 -29.87 -15.70 6.97
C VAL A 276 -30.61 -14.37 7.14
N ARG A 277 -30.09 -13.31 6.52
CA ARG A 277 -30.67 -11.95 6.67
C ARG A 277 -32.08 -11.81 6.09
N LYS A 278 -32.33 -12.46 4.95
CA LYS A 278 -33.59 -12.41 4.19
C LYS A 278 -33.94 -13.82 3.75
N PRO A 279 -34.49 -14.69 4.66
CA PRO A 279 -34.76 -16.09 4.34
C PRO A 279 -35.91 -16.24 3.34
N ASP A 280 -36.90 -15.34 3.38
CA ASP A 280 -38.09 -15.39 2.53
C ASP A 280 -37.91 -14.75 1.15
N ASP A 281 -36.76 -14.14 0.88
CA ASP A 281 -36.42 -13.50 -0.39
C ASP A 281 -35.69 -14.52 -1.27
N SER A 282 -36.39 -15.17 -2.18
CA SER A 282 -35.85 -16.21 -3.05
C SER A 282 -34.70 -15.71 -3.94
N ASP A 283 -34.73 -14.45 -4.40
CA ASP A 283 -33.70 -13.86 -5.21
C ASP A 283 -32.40 -13.69 -4.40
N ARG A 284 -32.50 -13.27 -3.13
CA ARG A 284 -31.38 -13.15 -2.20
C ARG A 284 -30.81 -14.52 -1.81
N VAL A 285 -31.64 -15.51 -1.61
CA VAL A 285 -31.21 -16.89 -1.32
C VAL A 285 -30.45 -17.47 -2.50
N LEU A 286 -30.96 -17.34 -3.71
CA LEU A 286 -30.31 -17.82 -4.92
C LEU A 286 -28.97 -17.10 -5.18
N CYS A 287 -28.92 -15.78 -4.97
CA CYS A 287 -27.67 -15.03 -5.02
C CYS A 287 -26.62 -15.61 -4.06
N ALA A 288 -27.01 -15.83 -2.80
CA ALA A 288 -26.11 -16.37 -1.78
C ALA A 288 -25.55 -17.75 -2.18
N ASP A 289 -26.36 -18.62 -2.76
CA ASP A 289 -25.94 -19.95 -3.18
C ASP A 289 -24.97 -19.90 -4.38
N HIS A 290 -25.17 -18.96 -5.31
CA HIS A 290 -24.20 -18.69 -6.38
C HIS A 290 -22.84 -18.28 -5.81
N PHE A 291 -22.82 -17.35 -4.83
CA PHE A 291 -21.58 -16.88 -4.21
C PHE A 291 -20.90 -17.93 -3.34
N LYS A 292 -21.66 -18.70 -2.52
CA LYS A 292 -21.12 -19.83 -1.74
C LYS A 292 -20.41 -20.83 -2.65
N THR A 293 -21.09 -21.25 -3.71
CA THR A 293 -20.55 -22.21 -4.69
C THR A 293 -19.29 -21.65 -5.36
N HIS A 294 -19.29 -20.38 -5.76
CA HIS A 294 -18.15 -19.74 -6.39
C HIS A 294 -16.95 -19.63 -5.45
N PHE A 295 -17.16 -19.20 -4.20
CA PHE A 295 -16.08 -19.06 -3.22
C PHE A 295 -15.49 -20.42 -2.84
N ALA A 296 -16.31 -21.45 -2.65
CA ALA A 296 -15.83 -22.80 -2.39
C ALA A 296 -14.98 -23.36 -3.55
N LYS A 297 -15.35 -23.11 -4.81
CA LYS A 297 -14.53 -23.47 -5.98
C LYS A 297 -13.25 -22.65 -6.03
N ALA A 298 -13.31 -21.35 -5.76
CA ALA A 298 -12.18 -20.45 -5.79
C ALA A 298 -11.17 -20.75 -4.66
N ALA A 299 -11.66 -21.10 -3.45
CA ALA A 299 -10.83 -21.57 -2.34
C ALA A 299 -10.05 -22.86 -2.68
N LYS A 300 -10.56 -23.69 -3.59
CA LYS A 300 -9.89 -24.89 -4.10
C LYS A 300 -9.02 -24.62 -5.35
N GLY A 301 -8.95 -23.38 -5.84
CA GLY A 301 -8.22 -23.00 -7.04
C GLY A 301 -8.93 -23.33 -8.36
N GLN A 302 -10.21 -23.71 -8.32
CA GLN A 302 -11.03 -24.08 -9.49
C GLN A 302 -11.76 -22.89 -10.11
N ALA A 303 -11.69 -21.71 -9.49
CA ALA A 303 -12.23 -20.46 -10.00
C ALA A 303 -11.33 -19.29 -9.56
N LYS A 304 -11.44 -18.14 -10.24
CA LYS A 304 -10.70 -16.92 -9.87
C LYS A 304 -11.62 -15.90 -9.22
N VAL A 305 -11.11 -15.16 -8.23
CA VAL A 305 -11.77 -13.96 -7.69
C VAL A 305 -11.26 -12.77 -8.48
N HIS A 306 -12.15 -12.08 -9.19
CA HIS A 306 -11.77 -10.94 -10.04
C HIS A 306 -11.22 -9.78 -9.20
N GLY A 307 -10.03 -9.27 -9.57
CA GLY A 307 -9.43 -8.11 -8.90
C GLY A 307 -9.05 -8.35 -7.43
N ALA A 308 -8.80 -9.59 -7.02
CA ALA A 308 -8.29 -9.93 -5.69
C ALA A 308 -6.96 -9.22 -5.38
N ASP A 309 -6.17 -8.94 -6.41
CA ASP A 309 -4.90 -8.23 -6.36
C ASP A 309 -5.00 -6.73 -6.00
N THR A 310 -6.21 -6.19 -5.94
CA THR A 310 -6.46 -4.81 -5.47
C THR A 310 -6.69 -4.73 -3.96
N LEU A 311 -6.73 -5.87 -3.27
CA LEU A 311 -6.82 -5.96 -1.82
C LEU A 311 -5.41 -6.06 -1.22
N TYR A 312 -5.25 -5.55 -0.01
CA TYR A 312 -3.98 -5.68 0.71
C TYR A 312 -3.92 -7.01 1.47
N PRO A 313 -2.78 -7.72 1.44
CA PRO A 313 -2.62 -8.99 2.17
C PRO A 313 -2.95 -8.90 3.66
N HIS A 314 -2.56 -7.79 4.32
CA HIS A 314 -2.82 -7.59 5.75
C HIS A 314 -4.33 -7.51 6.08
N GLN A 315 -5.16 -7.01 5.16
CA GLN A 315 -6.62 -6.99 5.37
C GLN A 315 -7.20 -8.39 5.39
N VAL A 316 -6.70 -9.27 4.51
CA VAL A 316 -7.11 -10.69 4.46
C VAL A 316 -6.67 -11.42 5.73
N VAL A 317 -5.40 -11.26 6.12
CA VAL A 317 -4.83 -11.89 7.32
C VAL A 317 -5.55 -11.42 8.58
N LYS A 318 -5.73 -10.11 8.74
CA LYS A 318 -6.44 -9.54 9.89
C LYS A 318 -7.88 -10.02 9.96
N GLU A 319 -8.62 -9.99 8.86
CA GLU A 319 -10.01 -10.45 8.83
C GLU A 319 -10.10 -11.94 9.15
N MET A 320 -9.19 -12.76 8.62
CA MET A 320 -9.09 -14.18 8.93
C MET A 320 -8.85 -14.42 10.42
N ALA A 321 -7.95 -13.66 11.03
CA ALA A 321 -7.59 -13.79 12.44
C ALA A 321 -8.70 -13.32 13.40
N THR A 322 -9.37 -12.20 13.08
CA THR A 322 -10.22 -11.49 14.04
C THR A 322 -11.71 -11.72 13.84
N SER A 323 -12.19 -11.81 12.59
CA SER A 323 -13.61 -11.81 12.27
C SER A 323 -14.13 -13.19 11.91
N VAL A 324 -13.33 -13.99 11.20
CA VAL A 324 -13.71 -15.33 10.75
C VAL A 324 -13.24 -16.40 11.74
N GLY A 325 -12.06 -16.20 12.31
CA GLY A 325 -11.43 -17.19 13.19
C GLY A 325 -11.28 -18.54 12.49
N GLY A 326 -11.42 -19.62 13.24
CA GLY A 326 -11.39 -20.99 12.71
C GLY A 326 -12.72 -21.48 12.14
N THR A 327 -13.77 -20.64 12.10
CA THR A 327 -15.11 -21.04 11.66
C THR A 327 -15.13 -21.38 10.18
N GLU A 328 -15.53 -22.59 9.84
CA GLU A 328 -15.69 -23.01 8.45
C GLU A 328 -16.92 -22.32 7.82
N GLY A 329 -16.80 -21.94 6.55
CA GLY A 329 -17.91 -21.32 5.86
C GLY A 329 -17.50 -20.41 4.70
N PRO A 330 -18.48 -19.83 4.01
CA PRO A 330 -18.24 -19.07 2.77
C PRO A 330 -17.42 -17.79 2.96
N GLU A 331 -17.36 -17.22 4.15
CA GLU A 331 -16.49 -16.07 4.45
C GLU A 331 -15.03 -16.50 4.50
N LYS A 332 -14.72 -17.65 5.12
CA LYS A 332 -13.38 -18.26 5.10
C LYS A 332 -12.98 -18.63 3.68
N ASP A 333 -13.86 -19.29 2.93
CA ASP A 333 -13.63 -19.66 1.53
C ASP A 333 -13.27 -18.43 0.67
N HIS A 334 -13.99 -17.31 0.85
CA HIS A 334 -13.68 -16.07 0.16
C HIS A 334 -12.26 -15.56 0.48
N LEU A 335 -11.88 -15.54 1.76
CA LEU A 335 -10.55 -15.06 2.17
C LEU A 335 -9.44 -15.97 1.67
N LEU A 336 -9.64 -17.30 1.71
CA LEU A 336 -8.69 -18.27 1.15
C LEU A 336 -8.56 -18.12 -0.37
N ALA A 337 -9.67 -17.86 -1.07
CA ALA A 337 -9.65 -17.62 -2.52
C ALA A 337 -8.88 -16.35 -2.90
N VAL A 338 -9.09 -15.26 -2.13
CA VAL A 338 -8.36 -14.00 -2.31
C VAL A 338 -6.87 -14.21 -2.05
N TRP A 339 -6.52 -14.87 -0.95
CA TRP A 339 -5.12 -15.17 -0.60
C TRP A 339 -4.43 -15.99 -1.70
N ARG A 340 -5.07 -17.06 -2.18
CA ARG A 340 -4.54 -17.86 -3.31
C ARG A 340 -4.28 -17.02 -4.55
N SER A 341 -5.17 -16.10 -4.88
CA SER A 341 -4.97 -15.19 -6.02
C SER A 341 -3.76 -14.28 -5.82
N MET A 342 -3.50 -13.80 -4.60
CA MET A 342 -2.32 -13.00 -4.29
C MET A 342 -1.04 -13.79 -4.42
N VAL A 343 -1.01 -15.01 -3.87
CA VAL A 343 0.13 -15.94 -3.99
C VAL A 343 0.41 -16.29 -5.45
N ALA A 344 -0.64 -16.62 -6.23
CA ALA A 344 -0.50 -16.94 -7.63
C ALA A 344 0.11 -15.78 -8.43
N LYS A 345 -0.39 -14.55 -8.21
CA LYS A 345 0.13 -13.35 -8.86
C LYS A 345 1.59 -13.06 -8.49
N ALA A 346 1.96 -13.23 -7.22
CA ALA A 346 3.34 -13.05 -6.78
C ALA A 346 4.29 -14.08 -7.43
N LYS A 347 3.81 -15.31 -7.63
CA LYS A 347 4.55 -16.34 -8.36
C LYS A 347 4.66 -16.05 -9.86
N GLU A 348 3.59 -15.57 -10.49
CA GLU A 348 3.57 -15.16 -11.92
C GLU A 348 4.53 -13.99 -12.18
N ALA A 349 4.75 -13.10 -11.20
CA ALA A 349 5.72 -12.02 -11.29
C ALA A 349 7.19 -12.47 -11.18
N GLY A 350 7.46 -13.79 -11.12
CA GLY A 350 8.80 -14.37 -11.02
C GLY A 350 9.11 -15.00 -9.67
N GLY A 351 8.23 -14.86 -8.68
CA GLY A 351 8.49 -15.26 -7.30
C GLY A 351 9.60 -14.40 -6.67
N LEU A 352 10.04 -14.77 -5.49
CA LEU A 352 11.10 -14.04 -4.77
C LEU A 352 12.43 -14.82 -4.74
N GLY A 353 12.55 -15.83 -5.60
CA GLY A 353 13.75 -16.66 -5.64
C GLY A 353 14.15 -17.19 -4.25
N ARG A 354 15.43 -17.23 -4.00
CA ARG A 354 16.00 -17.67 -2.71
C ARG A 354 16.03 -16.49 -1.72
N SER A 355 14.85 -16.11 -1.22
CA SER A 355 14.73 -15.02 -0.24
C SER A 355 14.33 -15.54 1.14
N ILE A 356 14.81 -14.86 2.17
CA ILE A 356 14.45 -15.08 3.57
C ILE A 356 13.63 -13.88 4.03
N PHE A 357 12.49 -14.13 4.68
CA PHE A 357 11.72 -13.11 5.35
C PHE A 357 12.00 -13.11 6.84
N MET A 358 12.36 -11.94 7.36
CA MET A 358 12.50 -11.67 8.77
C MET A 358 11.43 -10.67 9.18
N SER A 359 10.48 -11.11 10.00
CA SER A 359 9.30 -10.34 10.41
C SER A 359 9.39 -9.87 11.85
N ASP A 360 9.20 -8.58 12.03
CA ASP A 360 9.10 -7.94 13.33
C ASP A 360 7.67 -8.04 13.86
N PHE A 361 7.54 -8.61 15.07
CA PHE A 361 6.29 -8.75 15.82
C PHE A 361 6.34 -8.02 17.16
N SER A 362 7.27 -7.07 17.34
CA SER A 362 7.45 -6.31 18.57
C SER A 362 6.22 -5.46 18.92
N GLY A 363 6.18 -4.99 20.18
CA GLY A 363 5.07 -4.18 20.67
C GLY A 363 4.90 -2.85 19.93
N SER A 364 5.99 -2.25 19.41
CA SER A 364 5.94 -1.02 18.60
C SER A 364 5.17 -1.19 17.31
N MET A 365 5.20 -2.39 16.71
CA MET A 365 4.43 -2.74 15.51
C MET A 365 2.91 -2.73 15.75
N GLN A 366 2.45 -2.78 16.99
CA GLN A 366 1.04 -2.77 17.39
C GLN A 366 0.52 -1.38 17.78
N SER A 367 1.35 -0.35 17.76
CA SER A 367 1.11 0.95 18.40
C SER A 367 -0.09 1.76 17.90
N ALA A 368 -0.74 1.35 16.79
CA ALA A 368 -1.96 2.00 16.29
C ALA A 368 -3.28 1.43 16.87
N GLY A 369 -3.20 0.55 17.87
CA GLY A 369 -4.37 -0.10 18.49
C GLY A 369 -4.94 -1.28 17.69
N MET A 370 -5.49 -2.29 18.38
CA MET A 370 -5.99 -3.53 17.74
C MET A 370 -7.16 -3.32 16.76
N ALA A 371 -7.81 -2.18 16.79
CA ALA A 371 -8.98 -1.90 15.94
C ALA A 371 -8.63 -1.41 14.52
N GLY A 372 -7.40 -0.91 14.32
CA GLY A 372 -6.91 -0.37 13.05
C GLY A 372 -6.06 -1.36 12.24
N ASP A 373 -5.72 -0.99 11.03
CA ASP A 373 -4.65 -1.64 10.30
C ASP A 373 -3.32 -1.19 10.93
N THR A 374 -2.45 -2.14 11.31
CA THR A 374 -1.20 -1.87 12.01
C THR A 374 -0.02 -2.47 11.25
N PRO A 375 1.20 -1.96 11.42
CA PRO A 375 2.41 -2.57 10.87
C PRO A 375 2.54 -4.07 11.22
N TYR A 376 2.07 -4.48 12.39
CA TYR A 376 2.04 -5.89 12.82
C TYR A 376 1.32 -6.80 11.82
N TRP A 377 0.10 -6.43 11.39
CA TRP A 377 -0.66 -7.22 10.42
C TRP A 377 0.00 -7.21 9.04
N VAL A 378 0.69 -6.11 8.70
CA VAL A 378 1.42 -5.99 7.42
C VAL A 378 2.65 -6.88 7.43
N SER A 379 3.46 -6.85 8.49
CA SER A 379 4.63 -7.71 8.67
C SER A 379 4.24 -9.19 8.60
N MET A 380 3.18 -9.58 9.32
CA MET A 380 2.66 -10.95 9.28
C MET A 380 2.23 -11.34 7.86
N ALA A 381 1.46 -10.49 7.19
CA ALA A 381 0.90 -10.81 5.89
C ALA A 381 1.96 -10.88 4.78
N LEU A 382 2.90 -9.93 4.76
CA LEU A 382 4.00 -9.93 3.79
C LEU A 382 4.96 -11.10 4.06
N GLY A 383 5.25 -11.39 5.32
CA GLY A 383 6.07 -12.54 5.72
C GLY A 383 5.44 -13.88 5.29
N LEU A 384 4.13 -14.06 5.55
CA LEU A 384 3.38 -15.25 5.12
C LEU A 384 3.34 -15.37 3.59
N LEU A 385 3.07 -14.26 2.89
CA LEU A 385 3.04 -14.24 1.43
C LEU A 385 4.42 -14.58 0.87
N GLY A 386 5.48 -13.98 1.43
CA GLY A 386 6.85 -14.26 1.05
C GLY A 386 7.23 -15.72 1.26
N ALA A 387 6.93 -16.27 2.43
CA ALA A 387 7.20 -17.68 2.74
C ALA A 387 6.53 -18.66 1.74
N GLU A 388 5.35 -18.30 1.19
CA GLU A 388 4.67 -19.14 0.19
C GLU A 388 5.21 -19.00 -1.23
N VAL A 389 5.85 -17.88 -1.57
CA VAL A 389 6.35 -17.58 -2.93
C VAL A 389 7.85 -17.74 -3.10
N CYS A 390 8.59 -17.88 -2.00
CA CYS A 390 10.01 -18.24 -2.05
C CYS A 390 10.20 -19.63 -2.63
N ALA A 391 11.35 -19.84 -3.28
CA ALA A 391 11.76 -21.13 -3.80
C ALA A 391 12.64 -21.88 -2.78
N ASP A 392 12.76 -23.19 -2.99
CA ASP A 392 13.76 -24.06 -2.40
C ASP A 392 13.71 -24.18 -0.87
N GLU A 393 14.89 -24.26 -0.26
CA GLU A 393 15.12 -24.59 1.14
C GLU A 393 14.53 -23.58 2.14
N PHE A 394 14.19 -22.35 1.67
CA PHE A 394 13.64 -21.27 2.50
C PHE A 394 12.14 -21.10 2.37
N LYS A 395 11.50 -21.91 1.53
CA LYS A 395 10.04 -21.92 1.40
C LYS A 395 9.37 -22.41 2.68
N ASP A 396 8.15 -21.92 2.92
CA ASP A 396 7.32 -22.23 4.10
C ASP A 396 8.05 -21.95 5.43
N ARG A 397 8.94 -20.95 5.43
CA ARG A 397 9.69 -20.49 6.60
C ARG A 397 9.66 -18.98 6.75
N LEU A 398 9.67 -18.56 7.99
CA LEU A 398 9.76 -17.18 8.41
C LEU A 398 10.81 -17.08 9.53
N MET A 399 11.69 -16.11 9.46
CA MET A 399 12.58 -15.79 10.57
C MET A 399 11.91 -14.76 11.48
N THR A 400 11.90 -15.02 12.77
CA THR A 400 11.41 -14.04 13.74
C THR A 400 12.48 -13.00 14.04
N PHE A 401 12.07 -11.73 14.15
CA PHE A 401 12.95 -10.64 14.51
C PHE A 401 12.79 -10.32 15.99
N GLN A 402 13.66 -10.88 16.81
CA GLN A 402 13.68 -10.76 18.27
C GLN A 402 15.10 -10.92 18.78
N SER A 403 15.35 -10.77 20.10
CA SER A 403 16.68 -10.88 20.71
C SER A 403 17.39 -12.22 20.42
N GLU A 404 16.63 -13.27 20.23
CA GLU A 404 17.09 -14.58 19.76
C GLU A 404 16.30 -14.93 18.49
N PRO A 405 16.80 -14.57 17.29
CA PRO A 405 16.14 -14.92 16.03
C PRO A 405 15.97 -16.43 15.90
N SER A 406 14.82 -16.84 15.38
CA SER A 406 14.52 -18.27 15.20
C SER A 406 13.73 -18.52 13.94
N TRP A 407 13.84 -19.73 13.39
CA TRP A 407 13.01 -20.16 12.28
C TRP A 407 11.64 -20.61 12.76
N HIS A 408 10.62 -20.02 12.16
CA HIS A 408 9.26 -20.50 12.23
C HIS A 408 8.92 -21.22 10.94
N THR A 409 8.64 -22.53 11.02
CA THR A 409 8.37 -23.36 9.84
C THR A 409 6.90 -23.75 9.79
N PHE A 410 6.28 -23.54 8.65
CA PHE A 410 4.90 -23.92 8.38
C PHE A 410 4.84 -25.31 7.75
N ARG A 411 3.76 -26.03 8.02
CA ARG A 411 3.47 -27.27 7.32
C ARG A 411 2.87 -26.95 5.96
N PRO A 412 3.23 -27.65 4.89
CA PRO A 412 2.68 -27.39 3.54
C PRO A 412 1.14 -27.51 3.46
N GLU A 413 0.55 -28.37 4.31
CA GLU A 413 -0.89 -28.60 4.38
C GLU A 413 -1.66 -27.55 5.21
N ASP A 414 -0.96 -26.67 5.93
CA ASP A 414 -1.60 -25.66 6.76
C ASP A 414 -2.24 -24.56 5.89
N ASP A 415 -3.53 -24.33 6.13
CA ASP A 415 -4.24 -23.20 5.55
C ASP A 415 -3.78 -21.87 6.18
N LEU A 416 -4.19 -20.76 5.57
CA LEU A 416 -3.82 -19.41 6.05
C LEU A 416 -4.15 -19.21 7.54
N PHE A 417 -5.31 -19.70 8.00
CA PHE A 417 -5.72 -19.54 9.40
C PHE A 417 -4.77 -20.26 10.36
N LYS A 418 -4.40 -21.51 10.05
CA LYS A 418 -3.46 -22.29 10.86
C LYS A 418 -2.09 -21.65 10.91
N ARG A 419 -1.60 -21.12 9.77
CA ARG A 419 -0.33 -20.38 9.69
C ARG A 419 -0.35 -19.12 10.56
N ILE A 420 -1.45 -18.35 10.54
CA ILE A 420 -1.63 -17.18 11.41
C ILE A 420 -1.62 -17.59 12.88
N CYS A 421 -2.37 -18.62 13.25
CA CYS A 421 -2.44 -19.11 14.63
C CYS A 421 -1.06 -19.57 15.12
N SER A 422 -0.30 -20.26 14.29
CA SER A 422 1.02 -20.74 14.68
C SER A 422 1.99 -19.60 14.98
N ILE A 423 1.97 -18.51 14.18
CA ILE A 423 2.76 -17.31 14.48
C ILE A 423 2.27 -16.65 15.78
N THR A 424 0.96 -16.45 15.91
CA THR A 424 0.38 -15.74 17.05
C THR A 424 0.70 -16.45 18.38
N HIS A 425 0.71 -17.78 18.40
CA HIS A 425 1.04 -18.55 19.59
C HIS A 425 2.54 -18.63 19.90
N SER A 426 3.39 -18.61 18.87
CA SER A 426 4.83 -18.83 19.04
C SER A 426 5.64 -17.54 19.15
N CYS A 427 5.19 -16.45 18.53
CA CYS A 427 6.00 -15.24 18.34
C CYS A 427 5.49 -14.02 19.12
N CYS A 428 4.29 -14.06 19.70
CA CYS A 428 3.75 -12.91 20.41
C CYS A 428 4.35 -12.75 21.79
N GLY A 429 5.09 -11.66 22.00
CA GLY A 429 5.51 -11.20 23.32
C GLY A 429 6.89 -11.65 23.80
N GLN A 430 7.71 -12.24 22.95
CA GLN A 430 9.08 -12.65 23.31
C GLN A 430 10.11 -11.66 22.75
N GLY A 431 10.52 -10.71 23.58
CA GLY A 431 11.69 -9.87 23.33
C GLY A 431 11.40 -8.54 22.62
N THR A 432 12.08 -7.50 23.08
CA THR A 432 12.00 -6.13 22.52
C THR A 432 13.26 -5.73 21.77
N SER A 433 14.27 -6.61 21.72
CA SER A 433 15.61 -6.35 21.20
C SER A 433 15.82 -7.12 19.90
N THR A 434 16.54 -6.53 18.95
CA THR A 434 16.72 -7.04 17.60
C THR A 434 18.20 -7.22 17.30
N ASP A 435 18.71 -8.47 17.41
CA ASP A 435 20.11 -8.80 17.14
C ASP A 435 20.28 -9.24 15.67
N PHE A 436 20.72 -8.30 14.83
CA PHE A 436 20.92 -8.56 13.42
C PHE A 436 22.09 -9.53 13.16
N GLN A 437 23.14 -9.47 13.97
CA GLN A 437 24.29 -10.38 13.86
C GLN A 437 23.86 -11.83 14.09
N LYS A 438 23.09 -12.09 15.14
CA LYS A 438 22.57 -13.43 15.42
C LYS A 438 21.65 -13.95 14.31
N ALA A 439 20.90 -13.08 13.65
CA ALA A 439 20.10 -13.47 12.50
C ALA A 439 20.98 -13.99 11.36
N MET A 440 22.08 -13.31 11.06
CA MET A 440 23.03 -13.74 10.04
C MET A 440 23.76 -15.03 10.44
N ASP A 441 24.12 -15.19 11.71
CA ASP A 441 24.71 -16.43 12.23
C ASP A 441 23.74 -17.61 12.09
N LEU A 442 22.44 -17.39 12.32
CA LEU A 442 21.40 -18.40 12.13
C LEU A 442 21.26 -18.80 10.64
N VAL A 443 21.36 -17.84 9.72
CA VAL A 443 21.41 -18.16 8.28
C VAL A 443 22.61 -19.04 7.97
N LEU A 444 23.80 -18.64 8.41
CA LEU A 444 25.03 -19.43 8.20
C LEU A 444 24.95 -20.85 8.79
N ALA A 445 24.40 -20.97 10.01
CA ALA A 445 24.16 -22.28 10.63
C ALA A 445 23.25 -23.15 9.76
N THR A 446 22.17 -22.55 9.21
CA THR A 446 21.24 -23.27 8.33
C THR A 446 21.90 -23.70 7.01
N LEU A 447 22.74 -22.85 6.41
CA LEU A 447 23.47 -23.19 5.19
C LEU A 447 24.41 -24.38 5.43
N LYS A 448 25.11 -24.38 6.57
CA LYS A 448 26.00 -25.48 6.99
C LYS A 448 25.24 -26.77 7.25
N GLU A 449 24.16 -26.71 8.03
CA GLU A 449 23.33 -27.89 8.37
C GLU A 449 22.76 -28.57 7.11
N LYS A 450 22.24 -27.76 6.20
CA LYS A 450 21.60 -28.22 4.94
C LYS A 450 22.60 -28.52 3.82
N ARG A 451 23.88 -28.28 4.04
CA ARG A 451 24.94 -28.43 3.04
C ARG A 451 24.64 -27.73 1.73
N ILE A 452 24.16 -26.49 1.82
CA ILE A 452 23.86 -25.65 0.65
C ILE A 452 25.17 -25.40 -0.11
N ARG A 453 25.13 -25.54 -1.44
CA ARG A 453 26.29 -25.28 -2.29
C ARG A 453 26.47 -23.78 -2.55
N PRO A 454 27.71 -23.28 -2.76
CA PRO A 454 27.94 -21.92 -3.24
C PRO A 454 27.13 -21.63 -4.51
N GLY A 455 26.48 -20.49 -4.55
CA GLY A 455 25.52 -20.11 -5.60
C GLY A 455 24.08 -20.54 -5.36
N GLN A 456 23.81 -21.31 -4.30
CA GLN A 456 22.45 -21.68 -3.86
C GLN A 456 22.06 -21.03 -2.53
N GLU A 457 22.91 -20.19 -1.97
CA GLU A 457 22.62 -19.38 -0.80
C GLU A 457 21.49 -18.37 -1.08
N PRO A 458 20.84 -17.85 -0.02
CA PRO A 458 19.79 -16.83 -0.18
C PRO A 458 20.31 -15.58 -0.89
N GLU A 459 19.53 -15.08 -1.82
CA GLU A 459 19.83 -13.83 -2.56
C GLU A 459 19.43 -12.60 -1.77
N ASN A 460 18.34 -12.69 -0.99
CA ASN A 460 17.82 -11.56 -0.22
C ASN A 460 17.48 -11.99 1.21
N LEU A 461 17.76 -11.11 2.17
CA LEU A 461 17.16 -11.11 3.50
C LEU A 461 16.22 -9.88 3.58
N ILE A 462 14.92 -10.14 3.62
CA ILE A 462 13.88 -9.11 3.63
C ILE A 462 13.43 -8.89 5.07
N VAL A 463 13.77 -7.74 5.63
CA VAL A 463 13.50 -7.35 7.02
C VAL A 463 12.26 -6.46 7.06
N LEU A 464 11.15 -6.98 7.57
CA LEU A 464 9.87 -6.28 7.71
C LEU A 464 9.79 -5.65 9.10
N THR A 465 9.92 -4.34 9.22
CA THR A 465 10.13 -3.65 10.51
C THR A 465 9.52 -2.25 10.53
N ASP A 466 9.40 -1.67 11.73
CA ASP A 466 9.08 -0.25 11.93
C ASP A 466 10.33 0.66 11.93
N MET A 467 11.49 0.12 11.55
CA MET A 467 12.79 0.79 11.53
C MET A 467 13.38 1.12 12.92
N ALA A 468 12.72 0.74 14.00
CA ALA A 468 13.22 0.97 15.35
C ALA A 468 14.12 -0.22 15.78
N PHE A 469 15.37 -0.26 15.28
CA PHE A 469 16.35 -1.24 15.75
C PHE A 469 16.91 -0.82 17.09
N ASP A 470 17.07 -1.81 17.98
CA ASP A 470 17.85 -1.62 19.20
C ASP A 470 19.34 -1.45 18.83
N GLU A 471 20.09 -0.90 19.78
CA GLU A 471 21.54 -0.77 19.66
C GLU A 471 22.14 -2.10 19.16
N ALA A 472 22.76 -2.08 17.99
CA ALA A 472 23.33 -3.28 17.39
C ALA A 472 24.42 -3.81 18.31
N CYS A 473 24.17 -4.93 18.86
CA CYS A 473 24.86 -5.76 19.80
C CYS A 473 26.35 -5.52 19.99
N GLY A 474 26.66 -4.76 21.06
CA GLY A 474 27.83 -5.13 21.82
C GLY A 474 27.39 -6.16 22.88
N SER A 475 28.04 -7.30 22.97
CA SER A 475 27.86 -8.24 24.03
C SER A 475 27.92 -7.52 25.36
N SER A 476 26.77 -7.36 26.02
CA SER A 476 26.76 -6.91 27.40
C SER A 476 27.23 -8.07 28.26
N GLU A 477 28.52 -8.18 28.51
CA GLU A 477 29.01 -8.94 29.65
C GLU A 477 28.45 -8.28 30.92
N ILE A 478 27.41 -8.89 31.47
CA ILE A 478 26.94 -8.55 32.81
C ILE A 478 28.00 -9.10 33.78
N SER A 479 28.98 -8.27 34.11
CA SER A 479 29.84 -8.53 35.24
C SER A 479 29.00 -8.35 36.52
N GLN A 480 28.54 -9.46 37.11
CA GLN A 480 28.03 -9.48 38.48
C GLN A 480 29.17 -9.27 39.44
N TYR A 481 29.39 -8.01 39.86
CA TYR A 481 30.08 -7.76 41.11
C TYR A 481 29.43 -6.56 41.82
N THR A 482 28.86 -6.89 42.98
CA THR A 482 28.47 -6.01 44.09
C THR A 482 27.88 -4.63 43.78
N GLY A 483 26.56 -4.54 43.80
CA GLY A 483 25.81 -3.35 44.30
C GLY A 483 25.75 -2.09 43.47
N HIS A 484 26.59 -1.92 42.44
CA HIS A 484 26.54 -0.78 41.53
C HIS A 484 26.59 -1.26 40.09
N ARG A 485 25.49 -0.99 39.35
CA ARG A 485 25.40 -1.29 37.92
C ARG A 485 26.26 -0.28 37.15
N TYR A 486 27.48 -0.63 36.77
CA TYR A 486 28.21 0.04 35.72
C TYR A 486 27.86 -0.62 34.38
N ARG A 487 27.16 0.09 33.53
CA ARG A 487 27.00 -0.26 32.11
C ARG A 487 28.31 0.08 31.41
N HIS A 488 29.19 -0.90 31.16
CA HIS A 488 30.24 -0.71 30.17
C HIS A 488 29.59 -0.75 28.78
N VAL A 489 29.44 0.44 28.18
CA VAL A 489 29.09 0.56 26.79
C VAL A 489 30.34 0.21 25.99
N VAL A 490 30.42 -0.99 25.46
CA VAL A 490 31.39 -1.32 24.42
C VAL A 490 30.95 -0.51 23.18
N LYS A 491 31.81 0.40 22.70
CA LYS A 491 31.57 1.12 21.45
C LYS A 491 31.34 0.09 20.34
N THR A 492 30.12 0.01 19.85
CA THR A 492 29.78 -0.80 18.69
C THR A 492 30.52 -0.28 17.47
N ALA A 493 31.06 -1.20 16.67
CA ALA A 493 31.66 -0.84 15.38
C ALA A 493 30.58 -0.22 14.48
N PRO A 494 30.91 0.73 13.61
CA PRO A 494 29.97 1.33 12.67
C PRO A 494 29.26 0.25 11.84
N TRP A 495 28.01 0.47 11.43
CA TRP A 495 27.22 -0.43 10.58
C TRP A 495 27.99 -0.94 9.34
N GLU A 496 28.79 -0.09 8.72
CA GLU A 496 29.65 -0.45 7.58
C GLU A 496 30.67 -1.54 7.95
N THR A 497 31.19 -1.53 9.16
CA THR A 497 32.07 -2.57 9.69
C THR A 497 31.33 -3.87 9.93
N HIS A 498 30.07 -3.82 10.38
CA HIS A 498 29.23 -5.02 10.54
C HIS A 498 28.93 -5.70 9.20
N ILE A 499 28.63 -4.95 8.15
CA ILE A 499 28.43 -5.53 6.81
C ILE A 499 29.70 -6.22 6.34
N THR A 500 30.85 -5.61 6.49
CA THR A 500 32.14 -6.20 6.11
C THR A 500 32.43 -7.49 6.91
N MET A 501 32.15 -7.49 8.21
CA MET A 501 32.29 -8.68 9.05
C MET A 501 31.34 -9.80 8.62
N ILE A 502 30.09 -9.48 8.28
CA ILE A 502 29.10 -10.44 7.77
C ILE A 502 29.60 -11.03 6.45
N GLN A 503 30.03 -10.19 5.51
CA GLN A 503 30.57 -10.66 4.23
C GLN A 503 31.74 -11.63 4.40
N GLU A 504 32.66 -11.32 5.29
CA GLU A 504 33.79 -12.19 5.60
C GLU A 504 33.35 -13.50 6.27
N SER A 505 32.36 -13.45 7.17
CA SER A 505 31.82 -14.65 7.82
C SER A 505 31.15 -15.60 6.81
N PHE A 506 30.41 -15.06 5.84
CA PHE A 506 29.81 -15.85 4.76
C PHE A 506 30.89 -16.48 3.86
N ARG A 507 31.89 -15.68 3.46
CA ARG A 507 33.01 -16.17 2.66
C ARG A 507 33.72 -17.34 3.34
N ARG A 508 34.14 -17.17 4.60
CA ARG A 508 34.83 -18.20 5.38
C ARG A 508 33.97 -19.45 5.55
N ALA A 509 32.69 -19.29 5.88
CA ALA A 509 31.81 -20.42 6.07
C ALA A 509 31.68 -21.30 4.81
N GLY A 510 31.63 -20.68 3.63
CA GLY A 510 31.63 -21.40 2.35
C GLY A 510 32.94 -22.08 2.08
N GLU A 511 34.08 -21.41 2.28
CA GLU A 511 35.42 -21.98 2.07
C GLU A 511 35.73 -23.12 3.03
N ASP A 512 35.32 -23.04 4.29
CA ASP A 512 35.45 -24.10 5.27
C ASP A 512 34.73 -25.39 4.86
N MET A 513 33.58 -25.25 4.17
CA MET A 513 32.75 -26.39 3.76
C MET A 513 33.14 -26.97 2.40
N TRP A 514 33.52 -26.11 1.47
CA TRP A 514 33.64 -26.47 0.05
C TRP A 514 35.03 -26.25 -0.54
N GLY A 515 35.94 -25.68 0.22
CA GLY A 515 37.33 -25.41 -0.17
C GLY A 515 37.61 -23.97 -0.59
N PRO A 516 38.87 -23.62 -0.81
CA PRO A 516 39.30 -22.25 -1.16
C PRO A 516 38.62 -21.73 -2.41
N GLY A 517 38.15 -20.47 -2.38
CA GLY A 517 37.44 -19.82 -3.47
C GLY A 517 35.97 -20.20 -3.61
N GLN A 518 35.44 -21.06 -2.74
CA GLN A 518 34.04 -21.47 -2.69
C GLN A 518 33.27 -20.79 -1.55
N GLY A 519 33.60 -19.53 -1.30
CA GLY A 519 32.94 -18.73 -0.28
C GLY A 519 31.46 -18.48 -0.59
N PHE A 520 30.60 -18.48 0.43
CA PHE A 520 29.22 -18.03 0.28
C PHE A 520 29.16 -16.51 0.05
N LYS A 521 28.20 -16.08 -0.76
CA LYS A 521 27.84 -14.67 -0.89
C LYS A 521 26.82 -14.29 0.19
N PRO A 522 26.97 -13.17 0.88
CA PRO A 522 25.94 -12.71 1.81
C PRO A 522 24.69 -12.31 1.04
N PRO A 523 23.48 -12.52 1.60
CA PRO A 523 22.26 -12.05 0.97
C PRO A 523 22.23 -10.52 0.93
N ARG A 524 21.54 -9.94 -0.08
CA ARG A 524 21.18 -8.53 -0.08
C ARG A 524 20.25 -8.26 1.10
N ILE A 525 20.54 -7.21 1.85
CA ILE A 525 19.71 -6.80 2.99
C ILE A 525 18.65 -5.83 2.47
N VAL A 526 17.38 -6.25 2.53
CA VAL A 526 16.24 -5.41 2.14
C VAL A 526 15.54 -4.93 3.40
N ILE A 527 15.74 -3.66 3.75
CA ILE A 527 15.07 -3.05 4.89
C ILE A 527 13.75 -2.48 4.40
N TRP A 528 12.64 -3.06 4.85
CA TRP A 528 11.30 -2.64 4.43
C TRP A 528 10.57 -1.96 5.58
N ASN A 529 10.48 -0.64 5.48
CA ASN A 529 9.82 0.20 6.46
C ASN A 529 8.29 0.06 6.37
N LEU A 530 7.66 -0.37 7.45
CA LEU A 530 6.21 -0.55 7.58
C LEU A 530 5.53 0.53 8.44
N ALA A 531 6.29 1.38 9.12
CA ALA A 531 5.76 2.42 9.99
C ALA A 531 6.42 3.78 9.73
N ALA A 532 5.70 4.83 10.06
CA ALA A 532 6.21 6.18 9.99
C ALA A 532 7.18 6.45 11.14
N SER A 533 8.46 6.13 10.96
CA SER A 533 9.53 6.53 11.88
C SER A 533 10.42 7.56 11.20
N PRO A 534 10.34 8.85 11.59
CA PRO A 534 11.06 9.90 10.86
C PRO A 534 12.56 9.94 11.13
N LYS A 535 13.09 9.16 12.08
CA LYS A 535 14.46 9.35 12.60
C LYS A 535 15.44 8.24 12.25
N ASP A 536 14.98 7.03 11.92
CA ASP A 536 15.87 5.87 11.83
C ASP A 536 16.10 5.48 10.37
N ILE A 537 17.19 5.97 9.77
CA ILE A 537 17.66 5.59 8.43
C ILE A 537 18.90 4.70 8.59
N HIS A 538 18.84 3.47 8.08
CA HIS A 538 19.86 2.45 8.34
C HIS A 538 20.91 2.29 7.24
N ALA A 539 20.76 2.97 6.11
CA ALA A 539 21.72 2.89 5.01
C ALA A 539 21.87 4.22 4.28
N LYS A 540 23.02 4.43 3.66
CA LYS A 540 23.26 5.54 2.73
C LYS A 540 22.71 5.20 1.34
N ALA A 541 22.42 6.23 0.56
CA ALA A 541 21.87 6.10 -0.79
C ALA A 541 22.79 5.31 -1.75
N ASP A 542 24.09 5.34 -1.51
CA ASP A 542 25.15 4.74 -2.32
C ASP A 542 25.73 3.44 -1.72
N GLN A 543 25.08 2.85 -0.69
CA GLN A 543 25.57 1.66 0.00
C GLN A 543 25.24 0.39 -0.78
N PRO A 544 26.25 -0.34 -1.34
CA PRO A 544 25.98 -1.55 -2.13
C PRO A 544 25.46 -2.70 -1.26
N GLY A 545 24.58 -3.54 -1.83
CA GLY A 545 24.07 -4.75 -1.17
C GLY A 545 23.01 -4.48 -0.11
N VAL A 546 22.51 -3.24 -0.05
CA VAL A 546 21.35 -2.86 0.78
C VAL A 546 20.27 -2.27 -0.11
N ALA A 547 19.01 -2.59 0.17
CA ALA A 547 17.84 -1.96 -0.42
C ALA A 547 16.95 -1.38 0.68
N MET A 548 16.31 -0.26 0.40
CA MET A 548 15.35 0.36 1.32
C MET A 548 14.01 0.48 0.61
N LEU A 549 13.01 -0.21 1.13
CA LEU A 549 11.62 -0.15 0.69
C LEU A 549 10.74 0.45 1.78
N SER A 550 9.57 0.93 1.41
CA SER A 550 8.61 1.46 2.38
C SER A 550 7.17 1.33 1.88
N GLY A 551 6.22 1.18 2.82
CA GLY A 551 4.80 1.04 2.52
C GLY A 551 4.27 -0.38 2.65
N TRP A 552 2.97 -0.56 2.38
CA TRP A 552 2.22 -1.77 2.72
C TRP A 552 1.82 -2.63 1.52
N SER A 553 2.26 -2.23 0.32
CA SER A 553 1.88 -2.89 -0.93
C SER A 553 2.82 -4.04 -1.28
N PRO A 554 2.30 -5.24 -1.57
CA PRO A 554 3.10 -6.36 -2.07
C PRO A 554 3.62 -6.12 -3.50
N SER A 555 3.16 -5.08 -4.19
CA SER A 555 3.66 -4.74 -5.54
C SER A 555 5.15 -4.46 -5.55
N GLN A 556 5.73 -4.05 -4.41
CA GLN A 556 7.16 -3.81 -4.27
C GLN A 556 8.00 -5.10 -4.35
N PHE A 557 7.40 -6.30 -4.23
CA PHE A 557 8.11 -7.54 -4.56
C PHE A 557 8.62 -7.56 -6.01
N LYS A 558 7.89 -6.91 -6.93
CA LYS A 558 8.28 -6.84 -8.34
C LYS A 558 9.67 -6.23 -8.51
N VAL A 559 9.98 -5.11 -7.83
CA VAL A 559 11.28 -4.46 -7.95
C VAL A 559 12.41 -5.36 -7.44
N LEU A 560 12.17 -6.14 -6.40
CA LEU A 560 13.17 -7.09 -5.89
C LEU A 560 13.45 -8.21 -6.87
N CYS A 561 12.42 -8.69 -7.61
CA CYS A 561 12.59 -9.69 -8.66
C CYS A 561 13.37 -9.10 -9.85
N GLU A 562 13.05 -7.87 -10.27
CA GLU A 562 13.69 -7.19 -11.40
C GLU A 562 15.13 -6.76 -11.09
N ALA A 563 15.42 -6.43 -9.85
CA ALA A 563 16.74 -6.02 -9.40
C ALA A 563 17.83 -7.11 -9.60
N GLY A 564 17.42 -8.40 -9.71
CA GLY A 564 18.35 -9.51 -9.90
C GLY A 564 19.41 -9.61 -8.79
N PRO A 565 20.47 -10.38 -8.98
CA PRO A 565 21.51 -10.62 -7.96
C PRO A 565 22.59 -9.52 -7.92
N GLN A 566 22.44 -8.42 -8.64
CA GLN A 566 23.42 -7.33 -8.67
C GLN A 566 23.49 -6.60 -7.32
N PRO A 567 24.67 -6.13 -6.88
CA PRO A 567 24.81 -5.34 -5.65
C PRO A 567 24.34 -3.90 -5.87
N LEU A 568 23.03 -3.72 -6.11
CA LEU A 568 22.41 -2.40 -6.28
C LEU A 568 22.44 -1.63 -4.96
N THR A 569 22.48 -0.31 -5.07
CA THR A 569 22.34 0.61 -3.94
C THR A 569 20.88 0.91 -3.63
N PRO A 570 20.53 1.48 -2.46
CA PRO A 570 19.17 1.91 -2.17
C PRO A 570 18.60 2.90 -3.20
N LEU A 571 19.45 3.79 -3.72
CA LEU A 571 19.03 4.75 -4.75
C LEU A 571 18.77 4.07 -6.10
N ASP A 572 19.59 3.06 -6.48
CA ASP A 572 19.35 2.29 -7.71
C ASP A 572 18.01 1.55 -7.66
N ILE A 573 17.68 0.96 -6.52
CA ILE A 573 16.38 0.28 -6.33
C ILE A 573 15.22 1.27 -6.46
N LEU A 574 15.31 2.44 -5.83
CA LEU A 574 14.28 3.47 -5.98
C LEU A 574 14.17 3.95 -7.43
N ARG A 575 15.30 4.08 -8.14
CA ARG A 575 15.27 4.44 -9.57
C ARG A 575 14.59 3.37 -10.43
N LEU A 576 14.83 2.08 -10.18
CA LEU A 576 14.09 1.02 -10.87
C LEU A 576 12.57 1.17 -10.71
N GLU A 577 12.10 1.57 -9.52
CA GLU A 577 10.67 1.81 -9.29
C GLU A 577 10.15 3.05 -10.03
N LEU A 578 10.88 4.16 -9.93
CA LEU A 578 10.43 5.44 -10.48
C LEU A 578 10.64 5.55 -11.98
N ASP A 579 11.68 4.93 -12.53
CA ASP A 579 12.01 4.97 -13.96
C ASP A 579 11.23 3.92 -14.78
N ASP A 580 10.38 3.12 -14.13
CA ASP A 580 9.47 2.16 -14.81
C ASP A 580 8.64 2.87 -15.90
N PRO A 581 8.55 2.30 -17.12
CA PRO A 581 7.78 2.85 -18.24
C PRO A 581 6.30 3.11 -17.94
N GLN A 582 5.73 2.48 -16.91
CA GLN A 582 4.36 2.77 -16.49
C GLN A 582 4.15 4.27 -16.16
N TYR A 583 5.22 5.02 -15.77
CA TYR A 583 5.16 6.45 -15.44
C TYR A 583 5.52 7.38 -16.61
N ASP A 584 5.78 6.86 -17.82
CA ASP A 584 6.13 7.70 -18.98
C ASP A 584 5.05 8.72 -19.31
N ALA A 585 3.77 8.36 -19.16
CA ALA A 585 2.68 9.33 -19.36
C ALA A 585 2.77 10.55 -18.42
N VAL A 586 3.32 10.40 -17.20
CA VAL A 586 3.55 11.52 -16.28
C VAL A 586 4.73 12.36 -16.78
N ARG A 587 5.82 11.72 -17.20
CA ARG A 587 7.01 12.39 -17.75
C ARG A 587 6.68 13.16 -19.03
N GLU A 588 5.93 12.54 -19.94
CA GLU A 588 5.47 13.14 -21.19
C GLU A 588 4.58 14.37 -20.95
N ALA A 589 3.63 14.26 -20.03
CA ALA A 589 2.78 15.40 -19.67
C ALA A 589 3.59 16.59 -19.12
N LEU A 590 4.73 16.34 -18.49
CA LEU A 590 5.60 17.35 -17.90
C LEU A 590 6.77 17.77 -18.79
N SER A 591 7.02 17.11 -19.93
CA SER A 591 8.20 17.39 -20.79
C SER A 591 8.09 18.67 -21.62
N GLY A 592 6.86 19.20 -21.82
CA GLY A 592 6.67 20.47 -22.54
C GLY A 592 7.18 21.69 -21.75
N PRO A 593 7.52 22.78 -22.43
CA PRO A 593 7.86 24.03 -21.76
C PRO A 593 6.72 24.44 -20.83
N PRO A 594 7.01 25.11 -19.70
CA PRO A 594 5.97 25.67 -18.85
C PRO A 594 5.13 26.64 -19.70
N GLU A 595 3.88 26.28 -19.96
CA GLU A 595 2.95 27.18 -20.64
C GLU A 595 2.75 28.41 -19.74
N SER A 596 2.73 29.62 -20.35
CA SER A 596 2.40 30.81 -19.59
C SER A 596 0.95 30.71 -19.06
N ALA A 597 0.69 31.32 -17.93
CA ALA A 597 -0.67 31.35 -17.36
C ALA A 597 -1.72 31.90 -18.34
N ALA A 598 -1.30 32.65 -19.37
CA ALA A 598 -2.14 33.19 -20.44
C ALA A 598 -2.52 32.14 -21.51
N ASP A 599 -1.75 31.05 -21.65
CA ASP A 599 -1.96 30.02 -22.67
C ASP A 599 -2.84 28.88 -22.16
N PHE A 600 -3.24 28.91 -20.88
CA PHE A 600 -4.07 27.89 -20.28
C PHE A 600 -5.55 28.13 -20.63
N ASP A 601 -5.88 27.83 -21.88
CA ASP A 601 -7.26 27.90 -22.37
C ASP A 601 -8.03 26.63 -21.94
N LEU A 602 -9.01 26.83 -21.06
CA LEU A 602 -9.96 25.79 -20.65
C LEU A 602 -10.76 25.20 -21.83
N SER A 603 -10.70 25.85 -23.03
CA SER A 603 -11.30 25.33 -24.27
C SER A 603 -10.65 24.03 -24.75
N ARG A 604 -9.40 23.71 -24.34
CA ARG A 604 -8.75 22.41 -24.60
C ARG A 604 -9.57 21.22 -24.09
N TRP A 605 -10.33 21.41 -23.03
CA TRP A 605 -11.24 20.41 -22.50
C TRP A 605 -12.58 20.35 -23.25
N SER A 606 -12.80 21.28 -24.20
CA SER A 606 -14.00 21.31 -25.04
C SER A 606 -13.95 20.38 -26.24
N SER A 607 -12.75 19.94 -26.64
CA SER A 607 -12.54 19.09 -27.83
C SER A 607 -12.38 17.62 -27.48
N GLY A 608 -13.29 16.96 -26.84
CA GLY A 608 -13.59 15.54 -26.78
C GLY A 608 -12.51 14.46 -27.06
N ARG A 609 -11.23 14.76 -26.91
CA ARG A 609 -10.12 13.80 -27.08
C ARG A 609 -9.36 13.67 -25.77
N LEU A 610 -9.82 12.76 -24.93
CA LEU A 610 -9.05 12.12 -23.84
C LEU A 610 -9.31 10.62 -23.90
#